data_1ebbbc0b1bd477a63b6d12f83670950d
#
_entry.id   1ebbbc0b1bd477a63b6d12f83670950d
#
_cell.length_a   1.000
_cell.length_b   1.000
_cell.length_c   1.000
_cell.angle_alpha   90.00
_cell.angle_beta   90.00
_cell.angle_gamma   90.00
#
_symmetry.space_group_name_H-M   'P 1'
#
loop_
_entity.id
_entity.type
_entity.pdbx_description
1 polymer ?
#
loop_
_entity_poly.entity_id
_entity_poly.type
_entity_poly.pdbx_seq_one_letter_code
_entity_poly.pdbx_strand_id
1 'polypeptide(L)'
;MSRRCCLALGILAVLHTGMAREAQFPRWFFEQGRVCKGKTVVGYTRSSYFADSSATYAIEDGYSVYARQKKLHISGGQAFWSTEIGTFWMGSNFVEQIDSAYIAIGRQQLVPLDTCQVGHLTCVLLGMPGCALSANDRVLYTVTQVEKPEWIEKPPQDSSFFYAVGASPFFYYEASCWRNAEEMAFRDLARSKRVHIMAMQKQDVQGQEIRDEQLEITLQDVDLISRYIEPLTRIHYVLLRMRK
;
A
#
# COMPACT_ATOMS: atom_id res chain seq x y z
N MET A 1 -46.88 -65.51 -1.74
CA MET A 1 -45.49 -65.22 -2.17
C MET A 1 -45.40 -63.74 -2.57
N SER A 2 -44.95 -62.88 -1.67
CA SER A 2 -44.88 -61.45 -1.89
C SER A 2 -43.42 -61.01 -2.00
N ARG A 3 -43.02 -60.49 -3.17
CA ARG A 3 -41.70 -59.96 -3.45
C ARG A 3 -41.70 -58.48 -3.06
N ARG A 4 -40.98 -58.14 -2.01
CA ARG A 4 -40.66 -56.74 -1.63
C ARG A 4 -39.48 -56.27 -2.47
N CYS A 5 -39.73 -55.31 -3.37
CA CYS A 5 -38.68 -54.50 -4.02
C CYS A 5 -38.21 -53.41 -3.07
N CYS A 6 -36.97 -53.53 -2.61
CA CYS A 6 -36.27 -52.40 -1.94
C CYS A 6 -35.66 -51.47 -3.01
N LEU A 7 -36.24 -50.28 -3.17
CA LEU A 7 -35.64 -49.18 -3.92
C LEU A 7 -34.59 -48.52 -3.01
N ALA A 8 -33.31 -48.69 -3.32
CA ALA A 8 -32.22 -47.94 -2.72
C ALA A 8 -32.13 -46.59 -3.41
N LEU A 9 -32.56 -45.51 -2.75
CA LEU A 9 -32.30 -44.13 -3.18
C LEU A 9 -30.85 -43.78 -2.84
N GLY A 10 -30.01 -43.83 -3.87
CA GLY A 10 -28.65 -43.27 -3.78
C GLY A 10 -28.70 -41.71 -3.77
N ILE A 11 -28.52 -41.10 -2.62
CA ILE A 11 -28.32 -39.66 -2.51
C ILE A 11 -26.90 -39.37 -2.96
N LEU A 12 -26.74 -38.90 -4.20
CA LEU A 12 -25.48 -38.35 -4.70
C LEU A 12 -25.31 -36.98 -4.08
N ALA A 13 -24.58 -36.87 -2.94
CA ALA A 13 -24.15 -35.62 -2.38
C ALA A 13 -23.06 -35.04 -3.29
N VAL A 14 -23.45 -34.16 -4.20
CA VAL A 14 -22.49 -33.33 -4.95
C VAL A 14 -21.88 -32.35 -3.98
N LEU A 15 -20.73 -32.72 -3.45
CA LEU A 15 -19.85 -31.79 -2.71
C LEU A 15 -19.40 -30.72 -3.71
N HIS A 16 -20.13 -29.61 -3.79
CA HIS A 16 -19.61 -28.37 -4.37
C HIS A 16 -18.51 -27.86 -3.42
N THR A 17 -17.29 -28.34 -3.64
CA THR A 17 -16.12 -27.64 -3.12
C THR A 17 -16.05 -26.32 -3.90
N GLY A 18 -16.71 -25.31 -3.39
CA GLY A 18 -16.51 -23.94 -3.82
C GLY A 18 -15.06 -23.60 -3.55
N MET A 19 -14.17 -23.88 -4.52
CA MET A 19 -12.82 -23.33 -4.49
C MET A 19 -13.00 -21.81 -4.43
N ALA A 20 -12.72 -21.23 -3.27
CA ALA A 20 -12.63 -19.77 -3.12
C ALA A 20 -11.67 -19.30 -4.21
N ARG A 21 -12.21 -18.57 -5.20
CA ARG A 21 -11.42 -18.08 -6.32
C ARG A 21 -10.32 -17.21 -5.74
N GLU A 22 -9.06 -17.62 -5.91
CA GLU A 22 -7.91 -16.88 -5.40
C GLU A 22 -7.95 -15.45 -5.94
N ALA A 23 -7.69 -14.48 -5.06
CA ALA A 23 -7.69 -13.07 -5.41
C ALA A 23 -6.66 -12.78 -6.52
N GLN A 24 -7.11 -12.19 -7.62
CA GLN A 24 -6.27 -11.86 -8.77
C GLN A 24 -6.19 -10.35 -8.94
N PHE A 25 -4.98 -9.84 -8.94
CA PHE A 25 -4.68 -8.43 -9.16
C PHE A 25 -4.01 -8.22 -10.52
N PRO A 26 -4.29 -7.13 -11.22
CA PRO A 26 -3.54 -6.79 -12.41
C PRO A 26 -2.09 -6.43 -12.05
N ARG A 27 -1.17 -6.69 -12.96
CA ARG A 27 0.26 -6.43 -12.76
C ARG A 27 0.55 -5.00 -12.35
N TRP A 28 -0.17 -4.01 -12.91
CA TRP A 28 0.01 -2.61 -12.56
C TRP A 28 -0.23 -2.33 -11.07
N PHE A 29 -1.00 -3.16 -10.38
CA PHE A 29 -1.23 -3.00 -8.94
C PHE A 29 0.03 -3.33 -8.13
N PHE A 30 0.72 -4.41 -8.48
CA PHE A 30 1.95 -4.81 -7.79
C PHE A 30 3.17 -3.99 -8.25
N GLU A 31 3.28 -3.66 -9.52
CA GLU A 31 4.45 -3.03 -10.13
C GLU A 31 4.13 -1.60 -10.63
N GLN A 32 3.46 -0.80 -9.81
CA GLN A 32 3.01 0.55 -10.18
C GLN A 32 4.14 1.42 -10.71
N GLY A 33 5.34 1.33 -10.16
CA GLY A 33 6.50 2.13 -10.55
C GLY A 33 6.96 1.92 -12.00
N ARG A 34 6.55 0.82 -12.67
CA ARG A 34 6.84 0.54 -14.08
C ARG A 34 5.87 1.21 -15.04
N VAL A 35 4.65 1.45 -14.58
CA VAL A 35 3.59 2.03 -15.41
C VAL A 35 3.88 3.50 -15.64
N CYS A 36 3.93 3.90 -16.90
CA CYS A 36 4.15 5.30 -17.30
C CYS A 36 5.31 5.98 -16.57
N LYS A 37 6.41 5.25 -16.34
CA LYS A 37 7.60 5.73 -15.63
C LYS A 37 7.30 6.19 -14.19
N GLY A 38 6.36 5.50 -13.51
CA GLY A 38 5.97 5.78 -12.13
C GLY A 38 5.06 7.00 -11.93
N LYS A 39 4.53 7.60 -13.02
CA LYS A 39 3.62 8.76 -12.94
C LYS A 39 2.15 8.33 -12.87
N THR A 40 1.88 7.34 -12.04
CA THR A 40 0.53 6.81 -11.80
C THR A 40 0.26 6.73 -10.32
N VAL A 41 -1.00 6.77 -9.95
CA VAL A 41 -1.46 6.52 -8.59
C VAL A 41 -2.57 5.48 -8.59
N VAL A 42 -2.67 4.72 -7.52
CA VAL A 42 -3.77 3.78 -7.34
C VAL A 42 -4.62 4.28 -6.19
N GLY A 43 -5.87 4.58 -6.50
CA GLY A 43 -6.88 4.78 -5.48
C GLY A 43 -7.64 3.48 -5.24
N TYR A 44 -8.08 3.26 -4.01
CA TYR A 44 -8.83 2.06 -3.66
C TYR A 44 -9.82 2.31 -2.55
N THR A 45 -10.90 1.55 -2.61
CA THR A 45 -11.97 1.59 -1.63
C THR A 45 -12.56 0.22 -1.40
N ARG A 46 -13.35 0.08 -0.35
CA ARG A 46 -14.20 -1.09 -0.19
C ARG A 46 -15.27 -1.08 -1.27
N SER A 47 -15.44 -2.22 -1.94
CA SER A 47 -16.54 -2.39 -2.90
C SER A 47 -17.89 -2.20 -2.22
N SER A 48 -18.75 -1.39 -2.82
CA SER A 48 -20.14 -1.20 -2.41
C SER A 48 -21.07 -2.08 -3.25
N TYR A 49 -22.35 -2.11 -2.88
CA TYR A 49 -23.39 -2.76 -3.68
C TYR A 49 -23.48 -2.15 -5.09
N PHE A 50 -23.23 -0.85 -5.21
CA PHE A 50 -23.22 -0.15 -6.48
C PHE A 50 -21.77 -0.03 -7.00
N ALA A 51 -21.45 -0.75 -8.07
CA ALA A 51 -20.11 -0.78 -8.65
C ALA A 51 -19.59 0.60 -9.08
N ASP A 52 -20.47 1.42 -9.74
CA ASP A 52 -20.13 2.78 -10.18
C ASP A 52 -19.76 3.69 -9.01
N SER A 53 -20.46 3.57 -7.87
CA SER A 53 -20.13 4.31 -6.66
C SER A 53 -18.77 3.89 -6.11
N SER A 54 -18.45 2.61 -6.13
CA SER A 54 -17.15 2.11 -5.68
C SER A 54 -16.02 2.66 -6.55
N ALA A 55 -16.18 2.67 -7.87
CA ALA A 55 -15.19 3.25 -8.79
C ALA A 55 -14.99 4.75 -8.52
N THR A 56 -16.09 5.50 -8.33
CA THR A 56 -16.04 6.93 -8.01
C THR A 56 -15.28 7.19 -6.71
N TYR A 57 -15.57 6.43 -5.65
CA TYR A 57 -14.85 6.56 -4.37
C TYR A 57 -13.37 6.18 -4.49
N ALA A 58 -13.03 5.16 -5.28
CA ALA A 58 -11.64 4.81 -5.54
C ALA A 58 -10.91 5.91 -6.34
N ILE A 59 -11.58 6.59 -7.28
CA ILE A 59 -11.03 7.74 -8.00
C ILE A 59 -10.74 8.89 -7.03
N GLU A 60 -11.69 9.25 -6.16
CA GLU A 60 -11.50 10.31 -5.16
C GLU A 60 -10.39 9.98 -4.16
N ASP A 61 -10.29 8.71 -3.74
CA ASP A 61 -9.18 8.24 -2.94
C ASP A 61 -7.85 8.39 -3.70
N GLY A 62 -7.81 8.07 -4.99
CA GLY A 62 -6.62 8.24 -5.83
C GLY A 62 -6.13 9.69 -5.90
N TYR A 63 -7.03 10.68 -5.92
CA TYR A 63 -6.63 12.10 -5.84
C TYR A 63 -6.02 12.43 -4.48
N SER A 64 -6.53 11.83 -3.41
CA SER A 64 -5.95 11.99 -2.07
C SER A 64 -4.58 11.32 -1.96
N VAL A 65 -4.41 10.14 -2.56
CA VAL A 65 -3.11 9.46 -2.68
C VAL A 65 -2.12 10.29 -3.49
N TYR A 66 -2.57 10.88 -4.60
CA TYR A 66 -1.73 11.80 -5.40
C TYR A 66 -1.26 13.00 -4.58
N ALA A 67 -2.16 13.64 -3.83
CA ALA A 67 -1.80 14.76 -2.97
C ALA A 67 -0.79 14.35 -1.89
N ARG A 68 -0.96 13.19 -1.27
CA ARG A 68 -0.03 12.62 -0.29
C ARG A 68 1.35 12.38 -0.91
N GLN A 69 1.41 11.83 -2.11
CA GLN A 69 2.67 11.59 -2.82
C GLN A 69 3.35 12.90 -3.22
N LYS A 70 2.58 13.93 -3.59
CA LYS A 70 3.12 15.23 -3.98
C LYS A 70 3.66 16.03 -2.82
N LYS A 71 2.92 16.08 -1.71
CA LYS A 71 3.36 16.82 -0.51
C LYS A 71 2.64 16.29 0.72
N LEU A 72 3.40 15.69 1.60
CA LEU A 72 2.92 15.16 2.88
C LEU A 72 3.76 15.74 4.01
N HIS A 73 3.11 16.41 4.95
CA HIS A 73 3.73 16.83 6.21
C HIS A 73 3.41 15.78 7.28
N ILE A 74 4.45 15.26 7.93
CA ILE A 74 4.33 14.29 9.03
C ILE A 74 4.89 14.94 10.27
N SER A 75 4.05 15.08 11.30
CA SER A 75 4.43 15.56 12.62
C SER A 75 4.02 14.56 13.70
N GLY A 76 4.67 14.62 14.86
CA GLY A 76 4.40 13.73 15.98
C GLY A 76 5.56 12.81 16.30
N GLY A 77 5.34 11.82 17.14
CA GLY A 77 6.42 10.96 17.62
C GLY A 77 5.97 9.62 18.15
N GLN A 78 6.97 8.88 18.60
CA GLN A 78 6.79 7.67 19.38
C GLN A 78 7.35 7.89 20.77
N ALA A 79 6.59 7.49 21.78
CA ALA A 79 7.03 7.50 23.15
C ALA A 79 7.50 6.11 23.56
N PHE A 80 8.66 6.04 24.15
CA PHE A 80 9.23 4.82 24.72
C PHE A 80 9.52 5.03 26.19
N TRP A 81 9.18 4.06 27.00
CA TRP A 81 9.56 4.01 28.40
C TRP A 81 10.70 3.01 28.59
N SER A 82 11.87 3.50 28.97
CA SER A 82 13.05 2.68 29.23
C SER A 82 13.17 2.42 30.73
N THR A 83 13.34 1.14 31.10
CA THR A 83 13.60 0.68 32.45
C THR A 83 14.84 -0.22 32.45
N GLU A 84 15.32 -0.63 33.62
CA GLU A 84 16.42 -1.57 33.76
C GLU A 84 16.15 -2.93 33.10
N ILE A 85 14.86 -3.30 32.92
CA ILE A 85 14.44 -4.56 32.30
C ILE A 85 14.12 -4.45 30.80
N GLY A 86 14.15 -3.25 30.23
CA GLY A 86 13.96 -3.05 28.79
C GLY A 86 13.27 -1.75 28.43
N THR A 87 13.09 -1.57 27.13
CA THR A 87 12.38 -0.43 26.56
C THR A 87 10.99 -0.84 26.09
N PHE A 88 9.97 -0.17 26.58
CA PHE A 88 8.56 -0.44 26.28
C PHE A 88 7.98 0.66 25.40
N TRP A 89 7.28 0.28 24.35
CA TRP A 89 6.57 1.20 23.50
C TRP A 89 5.28 1.68 24.19
N MET A 90 5.13 2.99 24.30
CA MET A 90 4.00 3.64 24.99
C MET A 90 2.92 4.14 24.04
N GLY A 91 3.20 4.20 22.76
CA GLY A 91 2.28 4.68 21.75
C GLY A 91 2.90 5.59 20.70
N SER A 92 2.12 5.95 19.71
CA SER A 92 2.51 6.90 18.68
C SER A 92 1.36 7.89 18.42
N ASN A 93 1.71 9.15 18.15
CA ASN A 93 0.77 10.23 17.87
C ASN A 93 1.08 10.92 16.55
N PHE A 94 1.48 10.17 15.53
CA PHE A 94 1.76 10.74 14.22
C PHE A 94 0.51 11.34 13.58
N VAL A 95 0.66 12.56 13.08
CA VAL A 95 -0.37 13.27 12.31
C VAL A 95 0.17 13.51 10.89
N GLU A 96 -0.64 13.13 9.92
CA GLU A 96 -0.36 13.34 8.50
C GLU A 96 -1.24 14.48 7.99
N GLN A 97 -0.63 15.47 7.36
CA GLN A 97 -1.31 16.59 6.74
C GLN A 97 -0.97 16.64 5.26
N ILE A 98 -1.98 16.46 4.43
CA ILE A 98 -1.90 16.61 2.97
C ILE A 98 -2.25 18.03 2.57
N ASP A 99 -1.61 18.52 1.52
CA ASP A 99 -1.96 19.81 0.93
C ASP A 99 -3.14 19.62 -0.03
N SER A 100 -4.32 20.11 0.37
CA SER A 100 -5.58 19.95 -0.39
C SER A 100 -5.53 20.57 -1.81
N ALA A 101 -4.61 21.51 -2.06
CA ALA A 101 -4.41 22.06 -3.41
C ALA A 101 -4.01 20.96 -4.40
N TYR A 102 -3.23 19.96 -3.97
CA TYR A 102 -2.84 18.84 -4.84
C TYR A 102 -4.01 17.88 -5.14
N ILE A 103 -5.04 17.82 -4.30
CA ILE A 103 -6.27 17.07 -4.62
C ILE A 103 -6.96 17.73 -5.83
N ALA A 104 -7.10 19.07 -5.82
CA ALA A 104 -7.69 19.81 -6.94
C ALA A 104 -6.86 19.66 -8.22
N ILE A 105 -5.52 19.72 -8.11
CA ILE A 105 -4.61 19.46 -9.23
C ILE A 105 -4.79 18.04 -9.76
N GLY A 106 -4.88 17.04 -8.87
CA GLY A 106 -5.11 15.64 -9.24
C GLY A 106 -6.40 15.46 -10.05
N ARG A 107 -7.51 16.08 -9.62
CA ARG A 107 -8.78 16.05 -10.35
C ARG A 107 -8.71 16.66 -11.76
N GLN A 108 -7.84 17.63 -11.97
CA GLN A 108 -7.65 18.27 -13.28
C GLN A 108 -6.71 17.51 -14.19
N GLN A 109 -5.69 16.85 -13.62
CA GLN A 109 -4.59 16.28 -14.38
C GLN A 109 -4.66 14.76 -14.56
N LEU A 110 -5.31 14.04 -13.65
CA LEU A 110 -5.35 12.59 -13.69
C LEU A 110 -6.63 12.08 -14.31
N VAL A 111 -6.49 11.03 -15.10
CA VAL A 111 -7.61 10.31 -15.71
C VAL A 111 -7.56 8.83 -15.31
N PRO A 112 -8.70 8.16 -15.16
CA PRO A 112 -8.74 6.72 -14.96
C PRO A 112 -8.16 6.00 -16.19
N LEU A 113 -7.21 5.11 -15.95
CA LEU A 113 -6.57 4.29 -16.98
C LEU A 113 -7.09 2.87 -16.98
N ASP A 114 -7.39 2.34 -15.78
CA ASP A 114 -7.92 1.00 -15.61
C ASP A 114 -8.60 0.86 -14.23
N THR A 115 -9.46 -0.14 -14.12
CA THR A 115 -10.19 -0.45 -12.88
C THR A 115 -10.18 -1.96 -12.65
N CYS A 116 -9.97 -2.38 -11.42
CA CYS A 116 -10.15 -3.78 -11.06
C CYS A 116 -10.94 -3.93 -9.76
N GLN A 117 -11.61 -5.06 -9.65
CA GLN A 117 -12.30 -5.47 -8.42
C GLN A 117 -11.75 -6.82 -7.98
N VAL A 118 -11.27 -6.86 -6.73
CA VAL A 118 -10.67 -8.05 -6.14
C VAL A 118 -11.35 -8.30 -4.79
N GLY A 119 -12.22 -9.30 -4.73
CA GLY A 119 -13.05 -9.53 -3.55
C GLY A 119 -13.88 -8.28 -3.18
N HIS A 120 -13.60 -7.73 -2.00
CA HIS A 120 -14.25 -6.51 -1.51
C HIS A 120 -13.44 -5.25 -1.74
N LEU A 121 -12.41 -5.29 -2.55
CA LEU A 121 -11.55 -4.17 -2.90
C LEU A 121 -11.84 -3.72 -4.33
N THR A 122 -12.16 -2.45 -4.53
CA THR A 122 -12.20 -1.79 -5.84
C THR A 122 -10.98 -0.90 -5.96
N CYS A 123 -10.17 -1.08 -7.00
CA CYS A 123 -8.98 -0.30 -7.30
C CYS A 123 -9.15 0.43 -8.62
N VAL A 124 -8.68 1.66 -8.69
CA VAL A 124 -8.59 2.43 -9.92
C VAL A 124 -7.16 2.93 -10.09
N LEU A 125 -6.57 2.63 -11.24
CA LEU A 125 -5.31 3.21 -11.65
C LEU A 125 -5.57 4.55 -12.32
N LEU A 126 -4.99 5.60 -11.79
CA LEU A 126 -5.03 6.95 -12.36
C LEU A 126 -3.66 7.31 -12.94
N GLY A 127 -3.65 8.05 -14.03
CA GLY A 127 -2.41 8.55 -14.63
C GLY A 127 -2.63 9.81 -15.44
N MET A 128 -1.56 10.40 -15.94
CA MET A 128 -1.62 11.59 -16.77
C MET A 128 -2.25 11.26 -18.14
N PRO A 129 -2.95 12.20 -18.78
CA PRO A 129 -3.40 12.03 -20.15
C PRO A 129 -2.22 11.64 -21.08
N GLY A 130 -2.47 10.67 -21.97
CA GLY A 130 -1.42 10.13 -22.85
C GLY A 130 -0.62 8.97 -22.25
N CYS A 131 -0.81 8.65 -20.99
CA CYS A 131 -0.32 7.39 -20.41
C CYS A 131 -1.15 6.23 -20.99
N ALA A 132 -0.50 5.25 -21.60
CA ALA A 132 -1.15 4.06 -22.15
C ALA A 132 -0.65 2.80 -21.42
N LEU A 133 -1.58 1.95 -21.02
CA LEU A 133 -1.27 0.64 -20.46
C LEU A 133 -0.99 -0.34 -21.58
N SER A 134 0.08 -1.10 -21.43
CA SER A 134 0.37 -2.26 -22.28
C SER A 134 -0.54 -3.44 -21.90
N ALA A 135 -0.68 -4.41 -22.79
CA ALA A 135 -1.37 -5.65 -22.48
C ALA A 135 -0.71 -6.39 -21.30
N ASN A 136 0.60 -6.26 -21.16
CA ASN A 136 1.38 -6.87 -20.08
C ASN A 136 1.06 -6.26 -18.70
N ASP A 137 0.71 -4.96 -18.64
CA ASP A 137 0.34 -4.31 -17.38
C ASP A 137 -1.00 -4.82 -16.84
N ARG A 138 -1.88 -5.34 -17.73
CA ARG A 138 -3.20 -5.89 -17.40
C ARG A 138 -3.21 -7.38 -17.11
N VAL A 139 -2.09 -8.06 -17.21
CA VAL A 139 -1.99 -9.49 -16.85
C VAL A 139 -2.38 -9.65 -15.38
N LEU A 140 -3.26 -10.60 -15.11
CA LEU A 140 -3.72 -10.90 -13.76
C LEU A 140 -2.78 -11.90 -13.08
N TYR A 141 -2.39 -11.60 -11.87
CA TYR A 141 -1.60 -12.48 -11.01
C TYR A 141 -2.39 -12.83 -9.75
N THR A 142 -2.33 -14.10 -9.37
CA THR A 142 -2.72 -14.48 -8.01
C THR A 142 -1.60 -14.11 -7.05
N VAL A 143 -1.94 -13.92 -5.78
CA VAL A 143 -0.96 -13.57 -4.74
C VAL A 143 0.16 -14.61 -4.66
N THR A 144 -0.15 -15.89 -4.87
CA THR A 144 0.81 -17.01 -4.85
C THR A 144 1.73 -17.06 -6.06
N GLN A 145 1.39 -16.39 -7.17
CA GLN A 145 2.21 -16.31 -8.38
C GLN A 145 3.27 -15.19 -8.32
N VAL A 146 3.13 -14.26 -7.38
CA VAL A 146 4.10 -13.17 -7.21
C VAL A 146 5.22 -13.66 -6.33
N GLU A 147 6.44 -13.71 -6.88
CA GLU A 147 7.63 -14.06 -6.13
C GLU A 147 7.91 -13.01 -5.05
N LYS A 148 8.38 -13.46 -3.86
CA LYS A 148 8.73 -12.55 -2.77
C LYS A 148 9.89 -11.64 -3.20
N PRO A 149 9.66 -10.32 -3.26
CA PRO A 149 10.68 -9.40 -3.70
C PRO A 149 11.80 -9.23 -2.66
N GLU A 150 13.04 -9.12 -3.13
CA GLU A 150 14.20 -8.91 -2.25
C GLU A 150 14.11 -7.60 -1.45
N TRP A 151 13.43 -6.58 -1.97
CA TRP A 151 13.33 -5.27 -1.32
C TRP A 151 12.60 -5.32 0.04
N ILE A 152 11.87 -6.39 0.35
CA ILE A 152 11.21 -6.57 1.66
C ILE A 152 12.24 -6.74 2.77
N GLU A 153 13.31 -7.51 2.50
CA GLU A 153 14.38 -7.78 3.46
C GLU A 153 15.55 -6.80 3.31
N LYS A 154 15.82 -6.38 2.08
CA LYS A 154 16.92 -5.50 1.71
C LYS A 154 16.40 -4.38 0.81
N PRO A 155 15.88 -3.29 1.39
CA PRO A 155 15.47 -2.13 0.59
C PRO A 155 16.61 -1.65 -0.30
N PRO A 156 16.33 -1.22 -1.55
CA PRO A 156 17.36 -0.74 -2.44
C PRO A 156 18.16 0.39 -1.80
N GLN A 157 19.48 0.36 -1.99
CA GLN A 157 20.38 1.43 -1.56
C GLN A 157 20.86 2.19 -2.79
N ASP A 158 20.55 3.48 -2.82
CA ASP A 158 20.88 4.36 -3.93
C ASP A 158 21.36 5.72 -3.39
N SER A 159 22.37 6.30 -4.05
CA SER A 159 22.89 7.61 -3.67
C SER A 159 21.89 8.75 -3.92
N SER A 160 20.96 8.58 -4.87
CA SER A 160 20.02 9.59 -5.34
C SER A 160 18.65 9.52 -4.69
N PHE A 161 18.32 8.37 -4.06
CA PHE A 161 16.98 8.12 -3.54
C PHE A 161 16.99 7.59 -2.11
N PHE A 162 15.99 8.00 -1.34
CA PHE A 162 15.54 7.28 -0.14
C PHE A 162 14.53 6.23 -0.54
N TYR A 163 14.61 5.06 0.08
CA TYR A 163 13.62 3.99 -0.01
C TYR A 163 13.07 3.66 1.37
N ALA A 164 11.79 3.33 1.43
CA ALA A 164 11.18 2.85 2.65
C ALA A 164 10.19 1.73 2.36
N VAL A 165 10.12 0.75 3.26
CA VAL A 165 9.20 -0.38 3.19
C VAL A 165 8.22 -0.25 4.34
N GLY A 166 6.94 -0.19 4.01
CA GLY A 166 5.88 -0.29 5.01
C GLY A 166 5.26 -1.67 4.99
N ALA A 167 4.88 -2.14 6.15
CA ALA A 167 4.22 -3.43 6.32
C ALA A 167 2.95 -3.28 7.16
N SER A 168 1.92 -4.02 6.80
CA SER A 168 0.66 -4.08 7.55
C SER A 168 0.20 -5.51 7.71
N PRO A 169 -0.19 -5.95 8.90
CA PRO A 169 -0.88 -7.21 9.06
C PRO A 169 -2.23 -7.17 8.34
N PHE A 170 -2.84 -8.33 8.18
CA PHE A 170 -4.17 -8.42 7.61
C PHE A 170 -5.23 -7.86 8.57
N PHE A 171 -6.02 -6.91 8.08
CA PHE A 171 -7.24 -6.42 8.71
C PHE A 171 -8.47 -6.99 8.01
N TYR A 172 -9.63 -6.82 8.61
CA TYR A 172 -10.90 -7.27 8.02
C TYR A 172 -11.15 -6.70 6.62
N TYR A 173 -10.73 -5.45 6.36
CA TYR A 173 -10.84 -4.81 5.06
C TYR A 173 -9.45 -4.66 4.42
N GLU A 174 -9.30 -5.21 3.23
CA GLU A 174 -8.04 -5.17 2.49
C GLU A 174 -7.59 -3.75 2.13
N ALA A 175 -8.54 -2.84 1.84
CA ALA A 175 -8.24 -1.42 1.64
C ALA A 175 -7.52 -0.81 2.86
N SER A 176 -7.90 -1.20 4.08
CA SER A 176 -7.23 -0.73 5.30
C SER A 176 -5.82 -1.29 5.46
N CYS A 177 -5.59 -2.53 5.00
CA CYS A 177 -4.24 -3.13 5.02
C CYS A 177 -3.28 -2.33 4.13
N TRP A 178 -3.69 -2.02 2.91
CA TRP A 178 -2.87 -1.25 1.98
C TRP A 178 -2.61 0.17 2.49
N ARG A 179 -3.65 0.84 3.01
CA ARG A 179 -3.51 2.18 3.57
C ARG A 179 -2.53 2.21 4.74
N ASN A 180 -2.65 1.26 5.66
CA ASN A 180 -1.73 1.17 6.80
C ASN A 180 -0.29 0.85 6.36
N ALA A 181 -0.11 -0.03 5.38
CA ALA A 181 1.22 -0.30 4.83
C ALA A 181 1.84 0.94 4.19
N GLU A 182 1.06 1.72 3.43
CA GLU A 182 1.50 2.99 2.86
C GLU A 182 1.86 4.00 3.95
N GLU A 183 1.03 4.17 4.98
CA GLU A 183 1.30 5.06 6.11
C GLU A 183 2.60 4.69 6.83
N MET A 184 2.83 3.40 7.08
CA MET A 184 4.08 2.93 7.68
C MET A 184 5.29 3.25 6.80
N ALA A 185 5.18 3.06 5.47
CA ALA A 185 6.25 3.39 4.53
C ALA A 185 6.53 4.90 4.49
N PHE A 186 5.51 5.76 4.51
CA PHE A 186 5.70 7.21 4.57
C PHE A 186 6.41 7.65 5.86
N ARG A 187 6.03 7.08 7.02
CA ARG A 187 6.68 7.37 8.30
C ARG A 187 8.14 6.95 8.30
N ASP A 188 8.43 5.78 7.74
CA ASP A 188 9.81 5.26 7.63
C ASP A 188 10.66 6.11 6.69
N LEU A 189 10.06 6.59 5.59
CA LEU A 189 10.71 7.52 4.67
C LEU A 189 11.03 8.86 5.36
N ALA A 190 10.11 9.37 6.19
CA ALA A 190 10.31 10.59 6.98
C ALA A 190 11.44 10.43 8.00
N ARG A 191 11.54 9.27 8.68
CA ARG A 191 12.64 8.93 9.57
C ARG A 191 13.98 8.93 8.84
N SER A 192 14.04 8.25 7.70
CA SER A 192 15.25 8.17 6.86
C SER A 192 15.72 9.55 6.42
N LYS A 193 14.79 10.42 5.99
CA LYS A 193 15.09 11.80 5.63
C LYS A 193 15.60 12.60 6.83
N ARG A 194 14.98 12.48 8.01
CA ARG A 194 15.41 13.16 9.24
C ARG A 194 16.82 12.76 9.65
N VAL A 195 17.10 11.45 9.68
CA VAL A 195 18.43 10.93 10.02
C VAL A 195 19.47 11.47 9.07
N HIS A 196 19.18 11.56 7.79
CA HIS A 196 20.09 12.13 6.79
C HIS A 196 20.36 13.62 7.05
N ILE A 197 19.32 14.45 7.31
CA ILE A 197 19.46 15.88 7.64
C ILE A 197 20.30 16.05 8.91
N MET A 198 20.03 15.28 9.95
CA MET A 198 20.79 15.33 11.21
C MET A 198 22.24 14.90 11.04
N ALA A 199 22.52 13.91 10.20
CA ALA A 199 23.88 13.47 9.89
C ALA A 199 24.67 14.57 9.17
N MET A 200 24.04 15.31 8.27
CA MET A 200 24.66 16.48 7.62
C MET A 200 24.94 17.63 8.60
N GLN A 201 24.05 17.85 9.57
CA GLN A 201 24.23 18.88 10.60
C GLN A 201 25.27 18.51 11.68
N LYS A 202 25.41 17.19 11.98
CA LYS A 202 26.36 16.69 13.00
C LYS A 202 27.83 16.77 12.57
N GLN A 203 28.14 17.10 11.34
CA GLN A 203 29.52 17.44 10.99
C GLN A 203 30.03 18.68 11.73
N ASP A 204 29.13 19.44 12.39
CA ASP A 204 29.45 20.69 13.09
C ASP A 204 29.31 20.64 14.63
N VAL A 205 28.65 19.64 15.26
CA VAL A 205 28.41 19.67 16.73
C VAL A 205 28.43 18.27 17.38
N GLN A 206 29.22 18.15 18.46
CA GLN A 206 29.29 16.96 19.32
C GLN A 206 27.99 16.72 20.13
N GLY A 207 27.49 15.50 20.03
CA GLY A 207 26.83 14.71 21.05
C GLY A 207 25.59 15.24 21.76
N GLN A 208 24.40 14.83 21.33
CA GLN A 208 23.25 14.67 22.20
C GLN A 208 22.47 13.40 21.82
N GLU A 209 22.29 12.49 22.78
CA GLU A 209 21.43 11.29 22.63
C GLU A 209 19.97 11.75 22.65
N ILE A 210 19.26 11.57 21.54
CA ILE A 210 17.83 11.89 21.45
C ILE A 210 17.06 10.60 21.77
N ARG A 211 16.40 10.57 22.93
CA ARG A 211 15.54 9.46 23.39
C ARG A 211 14.09 9.58 22.94
N ASP A 212 13.62 10.76 22.58
CA ASP A 212 12.28 11.01 22.07
C ASP A 212 12.31 11.18 20.56
N GLU A 213 11.66 10.30 19.82
CA GLU A 213 11.53 10.42 18.39
C GLU A 213 10.38 11.36 18.06
N GLN A 214 10.69 12.65 17.88
CA GLN A 214 9.76 13.61 17.31
C GLN A 214 10.09 13.85 15.84
N LEU A 215 9.10 13.65 14.97
CA LEU A 215 9.18 13.96 13.55
C LEU A 215 8.43 15.26 13.26
N GLU A 216 9.07 16.11 12.45
CA GLU A 216 8.44 17.26 11.81
C GLU A 216 9.09 17.39 10.43
N ILE A 217 8.57 16.63 9.48
CA ILE A 217 9.18 16.44 8.17
C ILE A 217 8.14 16.60 7.08
N THR A 218 8.48 17.36 6.04
CA THR A 218 7.71 17.39 4.79
C THR A 218 8.38 16.51 3.76
N LEU A 219 7.64 15.52 3.26
CA LEU A 219 7.98 14.69 2.11
C LEU A 219 7.41 15.31 0.84
N GLN A 220 8.14 15.20 -0.28
CA GLN A 220 7.72 15.72 -1.58
C GLN A 220 8.08 14.74 -2.69
N ASP A 221 7.21 14.64 -3.70
CA ASP A 221 7.39 13.80 -4.89
C ASP A 221 7.81 12.36 -4.55
N VAL A 222 7.02 11.73 -3.68
CA VAL A 222 7.18 10.33 -3.29
C VAL A 222 6.54 9.43 -4.35
N ASP A 223 7.29 8.46 -4.84
CA ASP A 223 6.78 7.43 -5.77
C ASP A 223 6.46 6.16 -4.99
N LEU A 224 5.29 5.56 -5.26
CA LEU A 224 5.03 4.17 -4.90
C LEU A 224 5.55 3.27 -6.02
N ILE A 225 6.51 2.40 -5.68
CA ILE A 225 7.22 1.58 -6.64
C ILE A 225 6.55 0.23 -6.80
N SER A 226 6.25 -0.44 -5.68
CA SER A 226 5.76 -1.81 -5.72
C SER A 226 4.92 -2.13 -4.48
N ARG A 227 4.05 -3.13 -4.63
CA ARG A 227 3.28 -3.77 -3.56
C ARG A 227 3.53 -5.27 -3.57
N TYR A 228 3.36 -5.89 -2.42
CA TYR A 228 3.45 -7.34 -2.28
C TYR A 228 2.55 -7.82 -1.14
N ILE A 229 1.96 -9.00 -1.30
CA ILE A 229 1.23 -9.70 -0.24
C ILE A 229 1.95 -11.01 0.04
N GLU A 230 2.36 -11.23 1.28
CA GLU A 230 2.89 -12.53 1.70
C GLU A 230 1.76 -13.58 1.72
N PRO A 231 1.81 -14.63 0.91
CA PRO A 231 0.68 -15.56 0.76
C PRO A 231 0.28 -16.27 2.06
N LEU A 232 1.24 -16.62 2.90
CA LEU A 232 1.01 -17.39 4.12
C LEU A 232 0.52 -16.52 5.28
N THR A 233 1.19 -15.40 5.51
CA THR A 233 0.91 -14.50 6.65
C THR A 233 -0.10 -13.42 6.32
N ARG A 234 -0.36 -13.22 5.02
CA ARG A 234 -1.20 -12.13 4.49
C ARG A 234 -0.72 -10.74 4.91
N ILE A 235 0.57 -10.58 5.18
CA ILE A 235 1.16 -9.27 5.42
C ILE A 235 1.25 -8.52 4.09
N HIS A 236 0.79 -7.27 4.09
CA HIS A 236 0.83 -6.36 2.95
C HIS A 236 2.08 -5.51 3.05
N TYR A 237 2.86 -5.45 1.99
CA TYR A 237 4.09 -4.66 1.91
C TYR A 237 4.00 -3.62 0.80
N VAL A 238 4.55 -2.45 1.07
CA VAL A 238 4.64 -1.33 0.12
C VAL A 238 6.06 -0.81 0.08
N LEU A 239 6.60 -0.60 -1.11
CA LEU A 239 7.88 0.06 -1.33
C LEU A 239 7.64 1.48 -1.85
N LEU A 240 8.10 2.47 -1.11
CA LEU A 240 8.14 3.88 -1.51
C LEU A 240 9.56 4.31 -1.87
N ARG A 241 9.63 5.34 -2.71
CA ARG A 241 10.87 6.01 -3.08
C ARG A 241 10.68 7.52 -3.11
N MET A 242 11.69 8.27 -2.63
CA MET A 242 11.74 9.72 -2.72
C MET A 242 13.16 10.17 -3.10
N ARG A 243 13.28 11.22 -3.90
CA ARG A 243 14.58 11.80 -4.23
C ARG A 243 15.22 12.46 -2.99
N LYS A 244 16.54 12.31 -2.87
CA LYS A 244 17.35 12.95 -1.81
C LYS A 244 17.48 14.44 -2.01
#